data_d1fee7dd20bbb1c7891c643a85e866d5
#
_entry.id   d1fee7dd20bbb1c7891c643a85e866d5
#
_cell.length_a   1.000
_cell.length_b   1.000
_cell.length_c   1.000
_cell.angle_alpha   90.00
_cell.angle_beta   90.00
_cell.angle_gamma   90.00
#
_symmetry.space_group_name_H-M   'P 1'
#
loop_
_entity.id
_entity.type
_entity.pdbx_description
1 polymer ?
#
loop_
_entity_poly.entity_id
_entity_poly.type
_entity_poly.pdbx_seq_one_letter_code
_entity_poly.pdbx_strand_id
1 'polypeptide(L)'
;MTCALSAHGETTDQSVLLRIGGHPITRGEFLYAYNKNQAVQAGEKKMTAREYVDLFVNYKLKVLAAEALGLDTLASFRNEFRSYRDELVSKRLIDQHYIDSTAQARYNRELQLLDGKDLLTVSHILLRVPTLAGPEERQKIASRADSLYRLLVGGADFGTLARQYSEDVASKSNGGLLPIITAGATLKAFEDKVYALREGELSLPFQTEVGYHIAKLIKRQAPPSFQTAYPHLLNRLKQEGIEERAAEHTLEQLMGQYHQTRDQALDSLSNVGAAADPQLRYLIQEYHDGLLLFEAEKNNVWNAAAQDSVALEKMFRSNRKKYRWNAPHFKGFVLSSNDADALRAAQALLNKGVPVG
;
A
#
# COMPACT_ATOMS: atom_id res chain seq x y z
N MET A 1 42.81 8.82 -27.08
CA MET A 1 42.03 10.05 -27.03
C MET A 1 41.23 10.02 -25.73
N THR A 2 41.79 10.61 -24.70
CA THR A 2 41.27 10.67 -23.34
C THR A 2 40.28 11.82 -23.28
N CYS A 3 38.98 11.52 -23.14
CA CYS A 3 37.94 12.54 -22.90
C CYS A 3 38.00 12.91 -21.42
N ALA A 4 38.56 14.05 -21.11
CA ALA A 4 38.48 14.67 -19.80
C ALA A 4 37.09 15.25 -19.63
N LEU A 5 36.21 14.55 -18.85
CA LEU A 5 34.98 15.13 -18.33
C LEU A 5 35.35 16.19 -17.31
N SER A 6 35.06 17.43 -17.64
CA SER A 6 35.26 18.60 -16.80
C SER A 6 34.36 18.57 -15.57
N ALA A 7 34.94 18.24 -14.43
CA ALA A 7 34.36 18.38 -13.09
C ALA A 7 34.24 19.87 -12.68
N HIS A 8 33.41 20.66 -13.38
CA HIS A 8 33.25 22.08 -13.06
C HIS A 8 31.94 22.41 -12.29
N GLY A 9 31.08 21.41 -12.01
CA GLY A 9 29.82 21.62 -11.27
C GLY A 9 29.90 21.39 -9.76
N GLU A 10 30.80 20.50 -9.31
CA GLU A 10 30.83 20.05 -7.91
C GLU A 10 31.48 21.04 -6.93
N THR A 11 32.46 21.82 -7.38
CA THR A 11 33.20 22.75 -6.50
C THR A 11 32.38 23.96 -6.06
N THR A 12 31.38 24.38 -6.81
CA THR A 12 30.57 25.58 -6.48
C THR A 12 29.52 25.30 -5.42
N ASP A 13 28.96 24.11 -5.34
CA ASP A 13 27.92 23.78 -4.36
C ASP A 13 28.47 23.52 -2.95
N GLN A 14 29.76 23.19 -2.82
CA GLN A 14 30.45 23.05 -1.55
C GLN A 14 31.00 24.40 -1.03
N SER A 15 30.92 25.49 -1.80
CA SER A 15 31.38 26.80 -1.35
C SER A 15 30.54 27.31 -0.18
N VAL A 16 31.19 27.86 0.84
CA VAL A 16 30.51 28.48 1.98
C VAL A 16 29.83 29.75 1.51
N LEU A 17 28.49 29.78 1.59
CA LEU A 17 27.68 30.94 1.23
C LEU A 17 27.58 31.96 2.37
N LEU A 18 27.35 31.47 3.59
CA LEU A 18 27.22 32.27 4.80
C LEU A 18 27.60 31.46 6.04
N ARG A 19 27.74 32.14 7.19
CA ARG A 19 27.95 31.47 8.48
C ARG A 19 26.87 31.93 9.47
N ILE A 20 26.30 30.95 10.18
CA ILE A 20 25.26 31.20 11.20
C ILE A 20 25.76 30.57 12.50
N GLY A 21 25.93 31.41 13.56
CA GLY A 21 26.48 30.92 14.84
C GLY A 21 27.88 30.27 14.71
N GLY A 22 28.68 30.68 13.70
CA GLY A 22 29.99 30.06 13.38
C GLY A 22 29.89 28.84 12.46
N HIS A 23 28.74 28.23 12.27
CA HIS A 23 28.52 27.08 11.41
C HIS A 23 28.49 27.49 9.92
N PRO A 24 29.28 26.85 9.05
CA PRO A 24 29.29 27.16 7.64
C PRO A 24 28.05 26.58 6.94
N ILE A 25 27.37 27.39 6.17
CA ILE A 25 26.30 26.98 5.28
C ILE A 25 26.81 27.00 3.85
N THR A 26 26.66 25.87 3.15
CA THR A 26 27.10 25.79 1.75
C THR A 26 26.07 26.36 0.80
N ARG A 27 26.52 26.77 -0.39
CA ARG A 27 25.64 27.21 -1.47
C ARG A 27 24.63 26.12 -1.86
N GLY A 28 25.08 24.85 -1.92
CA GLY A 28 24.23 23.74 -2.26
C GLY A 28 23.11 23.48 -1.24
N GLU A 29 23.42 23.56 0.05
CA GLU A 29 22.44 23.45 1.12
C GLU A 29 21.34 24.54 1.02
N PHE A 30 21.78 25.79 0.85
CA PHE A 30 20.84 26.91 0.68
C PHE A 30 19.97 26.74 -0.57
N LEU A 31 20.55 26.39 -1.70
CA LEU A 31 19.82 26.19 -2.96
C LEU A 31 18.84 25.02 -2.88
N TYR A 32 19.22 23.96 -2.21
CA TYR A 32 18.32 22.81 -1.97
C TYR A 32 17.06 23.27 -1.22
N ALA A 33 17.24 23.94 -0.09
CA ALA A 33 16.12 24.45 0.73
C ALA A 33 15.27 25.50 -0.01
N TYR A 34 15.91 26.43 -0.73
CA TYR A 34 15.24 27.46 -1.52
C TYR A 34 14.37 26.85 -2.62
N ASN A 35 14.93 25.93 -3.42
CA ASN A 35 14.22 25.29 -4.53
C ASN A 35 13.03 24.47 -4.03
N LYS A 36 13.19 23.76 -2.92
CA LYS A 36 12.11 22.99 -2.30
C LYS A 36 10.98 23.91 -1.82
N ASN A 37 11.31 25.01 -1.18
CA ASN A 37 10.32 26.02 -0.76
C ASN A 37 9.54 26.57 -1.95
N GLN A 38 10.22 26.88 -3.06
CA GLN A 38 9.58 27.33 -4.30
C GLN A 38 8.61 26.30 -4.91
N ALA A 39 8.91 25.02 -4.77
CA ALA A 39 8.06 23.95 -5.30
C ALA A 39 6.77 23.77 -4.47
N VAL A 40 6.83 24.02 -3.16
CA VAL A 40 5.66 23.91 -2.26
C VAL A 40 4.69 25.09 -2.45
N GLN A 41 5.19 26.28 -2.82
CA GLN A 41 4.38 27.51 -3.05
C GLN A 41 3.73 27.53 -4.45
N ALA A 42 3.27 26.39 -4.95
CA ALA A 42 2.58 26.32 -6.25
C ALA A 42 1.27 27.13 -6.20
N GLY A 43 1.25 28.30 -6.89
CA GLY A 43 0.09 29.19 -6.98
C GLY A 43 0.26 30.54 -6.28
N GLU A 44 1.28 30.74 -5.45
CA GLU A 44 1.62 32.03 -4.82
C GLU A 44 2.79 32.73 -5.52
N LYS A 45 2.98 34.01 -5.23
CA LYS A 45 4.14 34.79 -5.74
C LYS A 45 5.42 34.14 -5.18
N LYS A 46 6.24 33.58 -6.06
CA LYS A 46 7.52 32.96 -5.71
C LYS A 46 8.44 33.98 -5.05
N MET A 47 9.00 33.64 -3.91
CA MET A 47 9.99 34.45 -3.23
C MET A 47 11.30 34.51 -4.01
N THR A 48 11.95 35.66 -4.03
CA THR A 48 13.33 35.76 -4.49
C THR A 48 14.28 35.10 -3.48
N ALA A 49 15.48 34.74 -3.92
CA ALA A 49 16.50 34.18 -3.03
C ALA A 49 16.84 35.17 -1.88
N ARG A 50 16.80 36.50 -2.13
CA ARG A 50 17.06 37.49 -1.13
C ARG A 50 15.98 37.58 -0.04
N GLU A 51 14.72 37.46 -0.42
CA GLU A 51 13.60 37.39 0.53
C GLU A 51 13.62 36.09 1.35
N TYR A 52 14.09 34.99 0.76
CA TYR A 52 14.19 33.70 1.42
C TYR A 52 15.34 33.62 2.44
N VAL A 53 16.43 34.38 2.26
CA VAL A 53 17.59 34.34 3.16
C VAL A 53 17.19 34.54 4.63
N ASP A 54 16.35 35.54 4.92
CA ASP A 54 15.95 35.84 6.31
C ASP A 54 15.16 34.69 6.93
N LEU A 55 14.30 34.05 6.15
CA LEU A 55 13.56 32.85 6.60
C LEU A 55 14.51 31.68 6.87
N PHE A 56 15.45 31.47 5.97
CA PHE A 56 16.44 30.41 6.08
C PHE A 56 17.38 30.62 7.28
N VAL A 57 17.86 31.83 7.49
CA VAL A 57 18.68 32.18 8.66
C VAL A 57 17.91 31.94 9.96
N ASN A 58 16.67 32.42 10.05
CA ASN A 58 15.83 32.19 11.22
C ASN A 58 15.56 30.69 11.46
N TYR A 59 15.33 29.94 10.42
CA TYR A 59 15.21 28.48 10.50
C TYR A 59 16.47 27.85 11.10
N LYS A 60 17.64 28.15 10.58
CA LYS A 60 18.91 27.59 11.06
C LYS A 60 19.27 28.06 12.49
N LEU A 61 18.95 29.27 12.87
CA LEU A 61 19.14 29.75 14.25
C LEU A 61 18.26 28.97 15.24
N LYS A 62 17.03 28.61 14.87
CA LYS A 62 16.17 27.79 15.69
C LYS A 62 16.71 26.36 15.83
N VAL A 63 17.24 25.79 14.74
CA VAL A 63 17.89 24.48 14.76
C VAL A 63 19.09 24.49 15.71
N LEU A 64 20.00 25.45 15.57
CA LEU A 64 21.17 25.58 16.45
C LEU A 64 20.78 25.82 17.92
N ALA A 65 19.71 26.55 18.18
CA ALA A 65 19.20 26.71 19.55
C ALA A 65 18.65 25.40 20.11
N ALA A 66 17.99 24.59 19.30
CA ALA A 66 17.50 23.26 19.70
C ALA A 66 18.65 22.28 19.98
N GLU A 67 19.71 22.30 19.17
CA GLU A 67 20.95 21.53 19.40
C GLU A 67 21.65 21.98 20.70
N ALA A 68 21.76 23.28 20.92
CA ALA A 68 22.36 23.82 22.16
C ALA A 68 21.59 23.42 23.42
N LEU A 69 20.31 23.12 23.31
CA LEU A 69 19.47 22.55 24.39
C LEU A 69 19.61 21.03 24.51
N GLY A 70 20.38 20.37 23.62
CA GLY A 70 20.61 18.94 23.62
C GLY A 70 19.38 18.12 23.18
N LEU A 71 18.44 18.72 22.43
CA LEU A 71 17.22 18.03 21.98
C LEU A 71 17.52 16.88 21.02
N ASP A 72 18.62 16.92 20.28
CA ASP A 72 19.17 15.85 19.45
C ASP A 72 19.63 14.62 20.25
N THR A 73 19.86 14.79 21.55
CA THR A 73 20.28 13.70 22.44
C THR A 73 19.11 12.91 23.03
N LEU A 74 17.88 13.39 22.89
CA LEU A 74 16.68 12.71 23.37
C LEU A 74 16.50 11.37 22.69
N ALA A 75 16.12 10.34 23.45
CA ALA A 75 15.87 9.01 22.90
C ALA A 75 14.74 9.01 21.86
N SER A 76 13.68 9.79 22.07
CA SER A 76 12.58 9.99 21.12
C SER A 76 13.09 10.53 19.80
N PHE A 77 13.87 11.62 19.83
CA PHE A 77 14.46 12.22 18.64
C PHE A 77 15.36 11.21 17.88
N ARG A 78 16.30 10.58 18.60
CA ARG A 78 17.24 9.63 17.96
C ARG A 78 16.54 8.46 17.30
N ASN A 79 15.51 7.91 17.94
CA ASN A 79 14.76 6.78 17.38
C ASN A 79 13.98 7.20 16.13
N GLU A 80 13.33 8.35 16.18
CA GLU A 80 12.54 8.85 15.05
C GLU A 80 13.44 9.26 13.88
N PHE A 81 14.51 10.01 14.15
CA PHE A 81 15.48 10.38 13.12
C PHE A 81 16.12 9.15 12.47
N ARG A 82 16.52 8.14 13.26
CA ARG A 82 17.06 6.89 12.75
C ARG A 82 16.05 6.19 11.83
N SER A 83 14.78 6.13 12.21
CA SER A 83 13.74 5.51 11.40
C SER A 83 13.61 6.16 10.01
N TYR A 84 13.57 7.49 9.94
CA TYR A 84 13.51 8.22 8.67
C TYR A 84 14.77 8.05 7.82
N ARG A 85 15.94 8.16 8.45
CA ARG A 85 17.22 7.96 7.77
C ARG A 85 17.31 6.56 7.18
N ASP A 86 16.96 5.55 7.95
CA ASP A 86 17.01 4.15 7.56
C ASP A 86 16.04 3.86 6.41
N GLU A 87 14.87 4.46 6.39
CA GLU A 87 13.94 4.38 5.27
C GLU A 87 14.55 4.96 3.98
N LEU A 88 15.19 6.13 4.07
CA LEU A 88 15.84 6.76 2.92
C LEU A 88 16.99 5.91 2.35
N VAL A 89 17.78 5.29 3.23
CA VAL A 89 18.90 4.45 2.86
C VAL A 89 18.40 3.13 2.28
N SER A 90 17.40 2.50 2.89
CA SER A 90 16.86 1.21 2.45
C SER A 90 16.33 1.25 1.02
N LYS A 91 15.72 2.34 0.60
CA LYS A 91 15.26 2.53 -0.79
C LYS A 91 16.38 2.45 -1.83
N ARG A 92 17.63 2.67 -1.43
CA ARG A 92 18.82 2.58 -2.29
C ARG A 92 19.42 1.17 -2.34
N LEU A 93 18.96 0.28 -1.47
CA LEU A 93 19.37 -1.11 -1.40
C LEU A 93 18.51 -2.03 -2.27
N ILE A 94 17.52 -1.51 -2.97
CA ILE A 94 16.64 -2.30 -3.83
C ILE A 94 17.46 -2.89 -4.97
N ASP A 95 17.70 -4.22 -4.89
CA ASP A 95 18.40 -4.98 -5.92
C ASP A 95 17.42 -5.43 -7.00
N GLN A 96 17.54 -4.87 -8.20
CA GLN A 96 16.74 -5.24 -9.35
C GLN A 96 16.96 -6.68 -9.76
N HIS A 97 18.18 -7.21 -9.62
CA HIS A 97 18.47 -8.60 -9.94
C HIS A 97 17.71 -9.57 -9.02
N TYR A 98 17.59 -9.26 -7.74
CA TYR A 98 16.76 -10.03 -6.81
C TYR A 98 15.29 -10.03 -7.24
N ILE A 99 14.77 -8.88 -7.65
CA ILE A 99 13.38 -8.75 -8.13
C ILE A 99 13.16 -9.57 -9.39
N ASP A 100 14.06 -9.45 -10.37
CA ASP A 100 13.96 -10.16 -11.65
C ASP A 100 14.05 -11.66 -11.48
N SER A 101 14.97 -12.13 -10.64
CA SER A 101 15.14 -13.55 -10.33
C SER A 101 13.91 -14.13 -9.60
N THR A 102 13.32 -13.35 -8.69
CA THR A 102 12.08 -13.71 -8.00
C THR A 102 10.91 -13.80 -8.97
N ALA A 103 10.78 -12.84 -9.89
CA ALA A 103 9.76 -12.84 -10.93
C ALA A 103 9.91 -14.04 -11.86
N GLN A 104 11.15 -14.37 -12.27
CA GLN A 104 11.44 -15.53 -13.10
C GLN A 104 11.11 -16.84 -12.39
N ALA A 105 11.49 -16.96 -11.12
CA ALA A 105 11.16 -18.14 -10.31
C ALA A 105 9.64 -18.34 -10.16
N ARG A 106 8.90 -17.25 -9.93
CA ARG A 106 7.44 -17.28 -9.86
C ARG A 106 6.79 -17.68 -11.18
N TYR A 107 7.24 -17.11 -12.28
CA TYR A 107 6.78 -17.47 -13.61
C TYR A 107 7.01 -18.96 -13.90
N ASN A 108 8.21 -19.47 -13.63
CA ASN A 108 8.53 -20.88 -13.83
C ASN A 108 7.62 -21.79 -12.99
N ARG A 109 7.33 -21.41 -11.75
CA ARG A 109 6.42 -22.15 -10.88
C ARG A 109 4.98 -22.14 -11.43
N GLU A 110 4.49 -20.99 -11.91
CA GLU A 110 3.17 -20.89 -12.55
C GLU A 110 3.10 -21.77 -13.81
N LEU A 111 4.16 -21.80 -14.63
CA LEU A 111 4.23 -22.71 -15.78
C LEU A 111 4.22 -24.19 -15.38
N GLN A 112 4.92 -24.56 -14.31
CA GLN A 112 4.92 -25.96 -13.83
C GLN A 112 3.51 -26.39 -13.40
N LEU A 113 2.72 -25.51 -12.79
CA LEU A 113 1.34 -25.79 -12.40
C LEU A 113 0.42 -26.00 -13.60
N LEU A 114 0.75 -25.46 -14.77
CA LEU A 114 -0.01 -25.68 -16.01
C LEU A 114 0.23 -27.07 -16.62
N ASP A 115 1.24 -27.79 -16.16
CA ASP A 115 1.58 -29.14 -16.63
C ASP A 115 1.65 -29.24 -18.17
N GLY A 116 2.22 -28.23 -18.81
CA GLY A 116 2.32 -28.14 -20.28
C GLY A 116 1.02 -27.88 -21.01
N LYS A 117 -0.08 -27.60 -20.30
CA LYS A 117 -1.39 -27.33 -20.90
C LYS A 117 -1.55 -25.85 -21.25
N ASP A 118 -2.35 -25.63 -22.30
CA ASP A 118 -2.75 -24.30 -22.72
C ASP A 118 -3.77 -23.64 -21.79
N LEU A 119 -3.92 -22.35 -21.92
CA LEU A 119 -4.98 -21.57 -21.33
C LEU A 119 -6.23 -21.65 -22.20
N LEU A 120 -7.39 -21.95 -21.62
CA LEU A 120 -8.63 -22.08 -22.37
C LEU A 120 -9.62 -20.97 -22.03
N THR A 121 -10.20 -20.39 -23.08
CA THR A 121 -11.39 -19.53 -22.96
C THR A 121 -12.60 -20.39 -23.34
N VAL A 122 -13.51 -20.62 -22.40
CA VAL A 122 -14.63 -21.54 -22.53
C VAL A 122 -15.92 -20.83 -22.13
N SER A 123 -17.00 -21.07 -22.89
CA SER A 123 -18.36 -20.81 -22.42
C SER A 123 -19.04 -22.12 -22.10
N HIS A 124 -19.88 -22.13 -21.05
CA HIS A 124 -20.65 -23.31 -20.68
C HIS A 124 -22.11 -23.00 -20.38
N ILE A 125 -22.95 -24.03 -20.52
CA ILE A 125 -24.32 -24.09 -19.99
C ILE A 125 -24.33 -25.19 -18.94
N LEU A 126 -24.73 -24.86 -17.72
CA LEU A 126 -24.90 -25.81 -16.63
C LEU A 126 -26.40 -26.04 -16.36
N LEU A 127 -26.79 -27.30 -16.33
CA LEU A 127 -28.07 -27.73 -15.78
C LEU A 127 -27.78 -28.50 -14.49
N ARG A 128 -28.10 -27.95 -13.34
CA ARG A 128 -27.81 -28.57 -12.05
C ARG A 128 -28.61 -29.82 -11.82
N VAL A 129 -27.97 -30.82 -11.23
CA VAL A 129 -28.63 -32.02 -10.73
C VAL A 129 -28.67 -31.94 -9.22
N PRO A 130 -29.84 -31.84 -8.59
CA PRO A 130 -29.96 -31.87 -7.15
C PRO A 130 -29.33 -33.16 -6.56
N THR A 131 -28.66 -33.01 -5.42
CA THR A 131 -27.96 -34.13 -4.77
C THR A 131 -28.86 -35.34 -4.49
N LEU A 132 -30.13 -35.08 -4.17
CA LEU A 132 -31.15 -36.10 -3.86
C LEU A 132 -32.02 -36.47 -5.08
N ALA A 133 -31.66 -36.00 -6.28
CA ALA A 133 -32.46 -36.28 -7.49
C ALA A 133 -32.53 -37.76 -7.77
N GLY A 134 -33.75 -38.26 -7.97
CA GLY A 134 -34.01 -39.64 -8.36
C GLY A 134 -33.68 -39.91 -9.83
N PRO A 135 -33.72 -41.19 -10.26
CA PRO A 135 -33.37 -41.55 -11.63
C PRO A 135 -34.19 -40.83 -12.71
N GLU A 136 -35.50 -40.68 -12.49
CA GLU A 136 -36.39 -40.00 -13.44
C GLU A 136 -36.05 -38.49 -13.60
N GLU A 137 -35.75 -37.81 -12.49
CA GLU A 137 -35.36 -36.39 -12.51
C GLU A 137 -34.03 -36.22 -13.22
N ARG A 138 -33.06 -37.07 -12.95
CA ARG A 138 -31.76 -37.08 -13.65
C ARG A 138 -31.93 -37.26 -15.15
N GLN A 139 -32.82 -38.19 -15.56
CA GLN A 139 -33.12 -38.42 -16.96
C GLN A 139 -33.81 -37.24 -17.64
N LYS A 140 -34.71 -36.55 -16.94
CA LYS A 140 -35.33 -35.30 -17.44
C LYS A 140 -34.30 -34.20 -17.68
N ILE A 141 -33.36 -34.02 -16.75
CA ILE A 141 -32.28 -33.00 -16.87
C ILE A 141 -31.33 -33.39 -18.02
N ALA A 142 -30.97 -34.66 -18.16
CA ALA A 142 -30.16 -35.16 -19.28
C ALA A 142 -30.84 -34.86 -20.64
N SER A 143 -32.14 -35.20 -20.76
CA SER A 143 -32.93 -34.95 -21.98
C SER A 143 -33.05 -33.48 -22.31
N ARG A 144 -33.09 -32.61 -21.29
CA ARG A 144 -33.04 -31.15 -21.46
C ARG A 144 -31.68 -30.70 -21.98
N ALA A 145 -30.58 -31.24 -21.48
CA ALA A 145 -29.23 -30.98 -21.99
C ALA A 145 -29.11 -31.39 -23.45
N ASP A 146 -29.58 -32.57 -23.82
CA ASP A 146 -29.59 -33.04 -25.21
C ASP A 146 -30.44 -32.15 -26.13
N SER A 147 -31.54 -31.63 -25.64
CA SER A 147 -32.38 -30.72 -26.42
C SER A 147 -31.69 -29.39 -26.66
N LEU A 148 -31.02 -28.82 -25.66
CA LEU A 148 -30.21 -27.60 -25.82
C LEU A 148 -29.03 -27.83 -26.76
N TYR A 149 -28.36 -28.99 -26.68
CA TYR A 149 -27.27 -29.32 -27.59
C TYR A 149 -27.76 -29.40 -29.05
N ARG A 150 -28.92 -29.99 -29.33
CA ARG A 150 -29.50 -30.00 -30.67
C ARG A 150 -29.80 -28.64 -31.22
N LEU A 151 -30.29 -27.70 -30.37
CA LEU A 151 -30.49 -26.28 -30.75
C LEU A 151 -29.16 -25.62 -31.13
N LEU A 152 -28.10 -25.88 -30.35
CA LEU A 152 -26.76 -25.33 -30.62
C LEU A 152 -26.17 -25.89 -31.93
N VAL A 153 -26.31 -27.17 -32.18
CA VAL A 153 -25.90 -27.78 -33.45
C VAL A 153 -26.72 -27.24 -34.62
N GLY A 154 -27.98 -26.94 -34.38
CA GLY A 154 -28.89 -26.29 -35.36
C GLY A 154 -28.58 -24.80 -35.60
N GLY A 155 -27.53 -24.24 -34.99
CA GLY A 155 -27.07 -22.86 -35.19
C GLY A 155 -27.62 -21.82 -34.23
N ALA A 156 -28.27 -22.22 -33.14
CA ALA A 156 -28.70 -21.29 -32.11
C ALA A 156 -27.50 -20.62 -31.43
N ASP A 157 -27.64 -19.33 -31.07
CA ASP A 157 -26.58 -18.59 -30.39
C ASP A 157 -26.32 -19.14 -28.98
N PHE A 158 -25.07 -19.55 -28.71
CA PHE A 158 -24.66 -20.13 -27.46
C PHE A 158 -24.91 -19.19 -26.26
N GLY A 159 -24.53 -17.92 -26.41
CA GLY A 159 -24.64 -16.95 -25.35
C GLY A 159 -26.11 -16.68 -24.97
N THR A 160 -27.00 -16.67 -25.95
CA THR A 160 -28.45 -16.53 -25.75
C THR A 160 -29.01 -17.72 -24.97
N LEU A 161 -28.69 -18.95 -25.37
CA LEU A 161 -29.13 -20.15 -24.65
C LEU A 161 -28.53 -20.21 -23.25
N ALA A 162 -27.26 -19.82 -23.08
CA ALA A 162 -26.64 -19.77 -21.75
C ALA A 162 -27.36 -18.77 -20.83
N ARG A 163 -27.65 -17.57 -21.32
CA ARG A 163 -28.42 -16.57 -20.53
C ARG A 163 -29.82 -17.05 -20.15
N GLN A 164 -30.44 -17.81 -21.03
CA GLN A 164 -31.81 -18.27 -20.80
C GLN A 164 -31.86 -19.50 -19.89
N TYR A 165 -31.02 -20.51 -20.15
CA TYR A 165 -31.16 -21.84 -19.58
C TYR A 165 -30.07 -22.25 -18.59
N SER A 166 -28.90 -21.58 -18.58
CA SER A 166 -27.83 -21.95 -17.65
C SER A 166 -28.25 -21.67 -16.20
N GLU A 167 -27.92 -22.61 -15.34
CA GLU A 167 -28.13 -22.51 -13.88
C GLU A 167 -26.81 -22.17 -13.16
N ASP A 168 -25.74 -21.84 -13.92
CA ASP A 168 -24.52 -21.25 -13.36
C ASP A 168 -24.70 -19.74 -13.20
N VAL A 169 -24.96 -19.30 -11.98
CA VAL A 169 -25.22 -17.89 -11.65
C VAL A 169 -24.04 -16.99 -11.98
N ALA A 170 -22.81 -17.51 -11.89
CA ALA A 170 -21.60 -16.75 -12.09
C ALA A 170 -21.37 -16.34 -13.55
N SER A 171 -21.69 -17.23 -14.49
CA SER A 171 -21.42 -17.01 -15.93
C SER A 171 -22.66 -16.79 -16.78
N LYS A 172 -23.84 -17.13 -16.28
CA LYS A 172 -25.12 -17.04 -17.01
C LYS A 172 -25.33 -15.67 -17.67
N SER A 173 -25.18 -14.58 -16.94
CA SER A 173 -25.41 -13.22 -17.42
C SER A 173 -24.42 -12.81 -18.52
N ASN A 174 -23.21 -13.43 -18.52
CA ASN A 174 -22.16 -13.21 -19.50
C ASN A 174 -22.17 -14.24 -20.63
N GLY A 175 -23.33 -14.85 -20.93
CA GLY A 175 -23.44 -15.84 -22.01
C GLY A 175 -22.71 -17.14 -21.76
N GLY A 176 -22.51 -17.49 -20.49
CA GLY A 176 -21.82 -18.71 -20.05
C GLY A 176 -20.29 -18.61 -20.07
N LEU A 177 -19.71 -17.43 -20.35
CA LEU A 177 -18.25 -17.24 -20.41
C LEU A 177 -17.64 -17.40 -19.02
N LEU A 178 -16.73 -18.36 -18.92
CA LEU A 178 -15.96 -18.63 -17.69
C LEU A 178 -14.69 -17.79 -17.63
N PRO A 179 -14.11 -17.57 -16.43
CA PRO A 179 -12.72 -17.16 -16.31
C PRO A 179 -11.79 -18.08 -17.10
N ILE A 180 -10.62 -17.60 -17.48
CA ILE A 180 -9.63 -18.42 -18.20
C ILE A 180 -9.38 -19.69 -17.40
N ILE A 181 -9.53 -20.84 -18.05
CA ILE A 181 -9.31 -22.14 -17.45
C ILE A 181 -7.84 -22.50 -17.59
N THR A 182 -7.24 -22.81 -16.46
CA THR A 182 -5.89 -23.37 -16.33
C THR A 182 -5.96 -24.81 -15.80
N ALA A 183 -4.88 -25.55 -15.92
CA ALA A 183 -4.78 -26.90 -15.36
C ALA A 183 -5.12 -26.90 -13.85
N GLY A 184 -6.00 -27.78 -13.43
CA GLY A 184 -6.42 -27.92 -12.03
C GLY A 184 -7.36 -26.83 -11.50
N ALA A 185 -7.80 -25.88 -12.32
CA ALA A 185 -8.67 -24.77 -11.90
C ALA A 185 -10.15 -25.15 -11.79
N THR A 186 -10.56 -26.28 -12.36
CA THR A 186 -11.96 -26.72 -12.41
C THR A 186 -12.10 -28.19 -12.00
N LEU A 187 -13.35 -28.67 -11.96
CA LEU A 187 -13.62 -30.07 -11.74
C LEU A 187 -12.93 -30.93 -12.81
N LYS A 188 -12.21 -31.96 -12.40
CA LYS A 188 -11.43 -32.82 -13.32
C LYS A 188 -12.27 -33.30 -14.49
N ALA A 189 -13.50 -33.78 -14.25
CA ALA A 189 -14.40 -34.22 -15.29
C ALA A 189 -14.77 -33.14 -16.31
N PHE A 190 -14.88 -31.88 -15.87
CA PHE A 190 -15.10 -30.76 -16.75
C PHE A 190 -13.84 -30.41 -17.52
N GLU A 191 -12.71 -30.32 -16.83
CA GLU A 191 -11.41 -30.01 -17.41
C GLU A 191 -11.03 -31.02 -18.51
N ASP A 192 -11.11 -32.32 -18.26
CA ASP A 192 -10.80 -33.37 -19.23
C ASP A 192 -11.63 -33.20 -20.52
N LYS A 193 -12.90 -32.78 -20.39
CA LYS A 193 -13.78 -32.58 -21.56
C LYS A 193 -13.41 -31.34 -22.36
N VAL A 194 -13.17 -30.20 -21.69
CA VAL A 194 -12.86 -28.92 -22.41
C VAL A 194 -11.47 -28.93 -23.04
N TYR A 195 -10.49 -29.63 -22.41
CA TYR A 195 -9.16 -29.81 -23.01
C TYR A 195 -9.16 -30.71 -24.24
N ALA A 196 -10.13 -31.60 -24.40
CA ALA A 196 -10.27 -32.43 -25.56
C ALA A 196 -10.88 -31.72 -26.79
N LEU A 197 -11.51 -30.55 -26.58
CA LEU A 197 -12.15 -29.79 -27.68
C LEU A 197 -11.14 -29.05 -28.52
N ARG A 198 -11.47 -28.82 -29.79
CA ARG A 198 -10.81 -27.88 -30.70
C ARG A 198 -11.44 -26.50 -30.58
N GLU A 199 -10.72 -25.47 -30.96
CA GLU A 199 -11.30 -24.11 -31.01
C GLU A 199 -12.57 -24.06 -31.86
N GLY A 200 -13.60 -23.43 -31.31
CA GLY A 200 -14.94 -23.35 -31.91
C GLY A 200 -15.83 -24.56 -31.68
N GLU A 201 -15.29 -25.68 -31.20
CA GLU A 201 -16.01 -26.95 -31.00
C GLU A 201 -16.92 -26.90 -29.79
N LEU A 202 -18.07 -27.58 -29.92
CA LEU A 202 -19.07 -27.81 -28.90
C LEU A 202 -18.86 -29.21 -28.29
N SER A 203 -18.88 -29.32 -26.97
CA SER A 203 -18.93 -30.65 -26.36
C SER A 203 -20.29 -31.30 -26.55
N LEU A 204 -20.33 -32.62 -26.60
CA LEU A 204 -21.56 -33.32 -26.25
C LEU A 204 -21.97 -32.96 -24.81
N PRO A 205 -23.26 -33.09 -24.45
CA PRO A 205 -23.66 -33.01 -23.05
C PRO A 205 -22.89 -34.01 -22.20
N PHE A 206 -22.30 -33.59 -21.09
CA PHE A 206 -21.56 -34.42 -20.19
C PHE A 206 -21.89 -34.11 -18.73
N GLN A 207 -21.76 -35.12 -17.89
CA GLN A 207 -22.10 -35.01 -16.46
C GLN A 207 -20.85 -34.77 -15.61
N THR A 208 -20.99 -33.90 -14.60
CA THR A 208 -20.09 -33.79 -13.47
C THR A 208 -20.88 -33.99 -12.17
N GLU A 209 -20.23 -33.86 -11.02
CA GLU A 209 -20.88 -33.96 -9.70
C GLU A 209 -21.93 -32.86 -9.45
N VAL A 210 -21.84 -31.72 -10.17
CA VAL A 210 -22.77 -30.59 -10.01
C VAL A 210 -23.92 -30.57 -11.00
N GLY A 211 -23.85 -31.35 -12.09
CA GLY A 211 -24.91 -31.44 -13.10
C GLY A 211 -24.42 -31.75 -14.49
N TYR A 212 -25.29 -31.49 -15.48
CA TYR A 212 -24.97 -31.64 -16.90
C TYR A 212 -24.44 -30.33 -17.48
N HIS A 213 -23.38 -30.45 -18.27
CA HIS A 213 -22.74 -29.34 -18.94
C HIS A 213 -22.78 -29.50 -20.44
N ILE A 214 -22.89 -28.39 -21.16
CA ILE A 214 -22.52 -28.24 -22.56
C ILE A 214 -21.47 -27.11 -22.61
N ALA A 215 -20.29 -27.38 -23.14
CA ALA A 215 -19.19 -26.44 -23.22
C ALA A 215 -18.84 -26.12 -24.67
N LYS A 216 -18.43 -24.88 -24.93
CA LYS A 216 -17.86 -24.44 -26.18
C LYS A 216 -16.48 -23.87 -25.94
N LEU A 217 -15.46 -24.46 -26.59
CA LEU A 217 -14.12 -23.89 -26.55
C LEU A 217 -14.07 -22.71 -27.51
N ILE A 218 -13.86 -21.50 -26.97
CA ILE A 218 -13.78 -20.27 -27.76
C ILE A 218 -12.35 -20.07 -28.27
N LYS A 219 -11.36 -20.21 -27.35
CA LYS A 219 -9.96 -19.98 -27.68
C LYS A 219 -9.05 -20.88 -26.85
N ARG A 220 -7.99 -21.35 -27.49
CA ARG A 220 -6.87 -22.07 -26.87
C ARG A 220 -5.61 -21.23 -27.10
N GLN A 221 -4.86 -20.94 -26.07
CA GLN A 221 -3.64 -20.15 -26.20
C GLN A 221 -2.55 -20.67 -25.29
N ALA A 222 -1.34 -20.71 -25.80
CA ALA A 222 -0.18 -21.01 -25.00
C ALA A 222 -0.01 -19.98 -23.87
N PRO A 223 0.56 -20.34 -22.74
CA PRO A 223 0.93 -19.38 -21.71
C PRO A 223 1.80 -18.27 -22.31
N PRO A 224 1.63 -17.02 -21.86
CA PRO A 224 2.44 -15.91 -22.35
C PRO A 224 3.92 -16.14 -22.03
N SER A 225 4.82 -15.65 -22.89
CA SER A 225 6.26 -15.67 -22.57
C SER A 225 6.56 -14.88 -21.30
N PHE A 226 7.71 -15.14 -20.67
CA PHE A 226 8.16 -14.38 -19.50
C PHE A 226 8.15 -12.87 -19.77
N GLN A 227 8.67 -12.43 -20.91
CA GLN A 227 8.71 -11.01 -21.27
C GLN A 227 7.30 -10.38 -21.32
N THR A 228 6.33 -11.14 -21.83
CA THR A 228 4.92 -10.68 -21.88
C THR A 228 4.27 -10.68 -20.50
N ALA A 229 4.59 -11.69 -19.64
CA ALA A 229 4.02 -11.83 -18.31
C ALA A 229 4.69 -10.90 -17.28
N TYR A 230 5.96 -10.53 -17.48
CA TYR A 230 6.80 -9.81 -16.53
C TYR A 230 6.16 -8.52 -15.98
N PRO A 231 5.58 -7.61 -16.77
CA PRO A 231 4.98 -6.39 -16.21
C PRO A 231 3.85 -6.68 -15.21
N HIS A 232 3.03 -7.69 -15.49
CA HIS A 232 1.94 -8.11 -14.60
C HIS A 232 2.47 -8.80 -13.33
N LEU A 233 3.49 -9.65 -13.48
CA LEU A 233 4.18 -10.30 -12.37
C LEU A 233 4.84 -9.26 -11.47
N LEU A 234 5.56 -8.31 -12.05
CA LEU A 234 6.22 -7.24 -11.32
C LEU A 234 5.22 -6.40 -10.52
N ASN A 235 4.09 -6.03 -11.13
CA ASN A 235 3.06 -5.28 -10.43
C ASN A 235 2.50 -6.04 -9.22
N ARG A 236 2.22 -7.34 -9.37
CA ARG A 236 1.79 -8.19 -8.25
C ARG A 236 2.86 -8.29 -7.17
N LEU A 237 4.12 -8.52 -7.55
CA LEU A 237 5.24 -8.59 -6.63
C LEU A 237 5.45 -7.27 -5.87
N LYS A 238 5.26 -6.12 -6.52
CA LYS A 238 5.30 -4.80 -5.86
C LYS A 238 4.19 -4.64 -4.82
N GLN A 239 2.98 -5.07 -5.15
CA GLN A 239 1.88 -5.07 -4.18
C GLN A 239 2.13 -6.02 -3.00
N GLU A 240 2.94 -7.07 -3.20
CA GLU A 240 3.37 -8.02 -2.18
C GLU A 240 4.65 -7.58 -1.44
N GLY A 241 5.16 -6.37 -1.66
CA GLY A 241 6.33 -5.82 -0.97
C GLY A 241 7.67 -6.41 -1.43
N ILE A 242 7.87 -6.63 -2.73
CA ILE A 242 9.13 -7.18 -3.26
C ILE A 242 10.28 -6.19 -3.09
N GLU A 243 10.02 -4.89 -3.16
CA GLU A 243 11.05 -3.86 -3.05
C GLU A 243 11.65 -3.85 -1.64
N GLU A 244 10.82 -3.96 -0.61
CA GLU A 244 11.25 -4.09 0.78
C GLU A 244 12.05 -5.38 1.00
N ARG A 245 11.60 -6.51 0.45
CA ARG A 245 12.34 -7.78 0.53
C ARG A 245 13.68 -7.73 -0.21
N ALA A 246 13.74 -7.06 -1.36
CA ALA A 246 14.98 -6.88 -2.11
C ALA A 246 15.98 -6.03 -1.32
N ALA A 247 15.51 -4.95 -0.70
CA ALA A 247 16.35 -4.10 0.15
C ALA A 247 16.84 -4.86 1.39
N GLU A 248 15.97 -5.61 2.05
CA GLU A 248 16.35 -6.43 3.20
C GLU A 248 17.38 -7.50 2.85
N HIS A 249 17.16 -8.22 1.75
CA HIS A 249 18.13 -9.20 1.25
C HIS A 249 19.51 -8.60 1.03
N THR A 250 19.57 -7.41 0.38
CA THR A 250 20.83 -6.70 0.17
C THR A 250 21.48 -6.30 1.50
N LEU A 251 20.69 -5.81 2.44
CA LEU A 251 21.17 -5.43 3.77
C LEU A 251 21.72 -6.63 4.53
N GLU A 252 21.04 -7.77 4.53
CA GLU A 252 21.51 -9.02 5.15
C GLU A 252 22.82 -9.49 4.55
N GLN A 253 22.98 -9.40 3.22
CA GLN A 253 24.25 -9.72 2.56
C GLN A 253 25.39 -8.82 3.03
N LEU A 254 25.15 -7.50 3.12
CA LEU A 254 26.14 -6.54 3.60
C LEU A 254 26.50 -6.77 5.07
N MET A 255 25.49 -7.02 5.92
CA MET A 255 25.71 -7.37 7.33
C MET A 255 26.59 -8.62 7.47
N GLY A 256 26.32 -9.66 6.68
CA GLY A 256 27.13 -10.89 6.67
C GLY A 256 28.56 -10.66 6.16
N GLN A 257 28.70 -9.91 5.07
CA GLN A 257 29.99 -9.61 4.45
C GLN A 257 30.92 -8.80 5.37
N TYR A 258 30.38 -7.82 6.09
CA TYR A 258 31.16 -6.90 6.93
C TYR A 258 31.06 -7.19 8.42
N HIS A 259 30.40 -8.27 8.83
CA HIS A 259 30.17 -8.65 10.23
C HIS A 259 29.58 -7.51 11.08
N GLN A 260 28.63 -6.79 10.52
CA GLN A 260 27.98 -5.63 11.15
C GLN A 260 26.60 -5.99 11.69
N THR A 261 26.18 -5.29 12.74
CA THR A 261 24.75 -5.26 13.13
C THR A 261 23.96 -4.45 12.10
N ARG A 262 22.64 -4.59 12.11
CA ARG A 262 21.74 -3.82 11.24
C ARG A 262 21.99 -2.30 11.37
N ASP A 263 22.02 -1.80 12.60
CA ASP A 263 22.23 -0.38 12.86
C ASP A 263 23.59 0.10 12.31
N GLN A 264 24.66 -0.68 12.51
CA GLN A 264 25.99 -0.35 11.99
C GLN A 264 26.02 -0.34 10.46
N ALA A 265 25.36 -1.29 9.82
CA ALA A 265 25.30 -1.34 8.37
C ALA A 265 24.54 -0.14 7.79
N LEU A 266 23.38 0.20 8.36
CA LEU A 266 22.59 1.36 7.95
C LEU A 266 23.29 2.69 8.22
N ASP A 267 24.00 2.83 9.36
CA ASP A 267 24.84 3.99 9.67
C ASP A 267 25.96 4.16 8.63
N SER A 268 26.66 3.07 8.31
CA SER A 268 27.73 3.07 7.31
C SER A 268 27.22 3.45 5.93
N LEU A 269 26.10 2.84 5.51
CA LEU A 269 25.46 3.12 4.22
C LEU A 269 24.95 4.56 4.12
N SER A 270 24.40 5.10 5.21
CA SER A 270 23.96 6.50 5.29
C SER A 270 25.13 7.45 5.08
N ASN A 271 26.24 7.22 5.79
CA ASN A 271 27.43 8.06 5.70
C ASN A 271 28.06 8.00 4.30
N VAL A 272 28.24 6.81 3.73
CA VAL A 272 28.78 6.63 2.37
C VAL A 272 27.82 7.23 1.33
N GLY A 273 26.52 6.98 1.47
CA GLY A 273 25.52 7.53 0.57
C GLY A 273 25.46 9.05 0.59
N ALA A 274 25.46 9.65 1.78
CA ALA A 274 25.46 11.11 1.95
C ALA A 274 26.76 11.77 1.44
N ALA A 275 27.89 11.08 1.52
CA ALA A 275 29.15 11.56 0.95
C ALA A 275 29.14 11.54 -0.59
N ALA A 276 28.54 10.50 -1.19
CA ALA A 276 28.47 10.32 -2.63
C ALA A 276 27.36 11.12 -3.30
N ASP A 277 26.22 11.33 -2.59
CA ASP A 277 25.03 12.01 -3.11
C ASP A 277 24.65 13.23 -2.26
N PRO A 278 24.91 14.46 -2.76
CA PRO A 278 24.52 15.68 -2.08
C PRO A 278 23.01 15.78 -1.82
N GLN A 279 22.15 15.26 -2.69
CA GLN A 279 20.69 15.30 -2.51
C GLN A 279 20.27 14.46 -1.29
N LEU A 280 20.84 13.26 -1.15
CA LEU A 280 20.58 12.43 0.03
C LEU A 280 21.08 13.14 1.30
N ARG A 281 22.27 13.73 1.27
CA ARG A 281 22.83 14.45 2.40
C ARG A 281 21.90 15.59 2.85
N TYR A 282 21.45 16.44 1.93
CA TYR A 282 20.54 17.54 2.25
C TYR A 282 19.19 17.05 2.74
N LEU A 283 18.69 15.95 2.19
CA LEU A 283 17.43 15.36 2.63
C LEU A 283 17.53 14.80 4.06
N ILE A 284 18.59 14.09 4.39
CA ILE A 284 18.86 13.60 5.76
C ILE A 284 18.97 14.77 6.73
N GLN A 285 19.71 15.83 6.34
CA GLN A 285 19.86 17.04 7.16
C GLN A 285 18.53 17.75 7.37
N GLU A 286 17.69 17.83 6.35
CA GLU A 286 16.36 18.43 6.47
C GLU A 286 15.46 17.69 7.46
N TYR A 287 15.47 16.35 7.43
CA TYR A 287 14.73 15.56 8.40
C TYR A 287 15.25 15.76 9.83
N HIS A 288 16.58 15.79 9.99
CA HIS A 288 17.21 16.09 11.28
C HIS A 288 16.77 17.43 11.81
N ASP A 289 16.91 18.47 11.03
CA ASP A 289 16.58 19.85 11.40
C ASP A 289 15.07 19.99 11.69
N GLY A 290 14.23 19.38 10.87
CA GLY A 290 12.78 19.41 11.02
C GLY A 290 12.30 18.76 12.33
N LEU A 291 12.89 17.63 12.69
CA LEU A 291 12.58 16.95 13.97
C LEU A 291 13.06 17.78 15.17
N LEU A 292 14.23 18.41 15.07
CA LEU A 292 14.71 19.31 16.13
C LEU A 292 13.76 20.48 16.36
N LEU A 293 13.28 21.10 15.29
CA LEU A 293 12.30 22.17 15.39
C LEU A 293 10.98 21.70 16.01
N PHE A 294 10.52 20.52 15.61
CA PHE A 294 9.31 19.93 16.18
C PHE A 294 9.45 19.71 17.70
N GLU A 295 10.56 19.14 18.16
CA GLU A 295 10.80 18.93 19.58
C GLU A 295 10.94 20.29 20.34
N ALA A 296 11.59 21.27 19.74
CA ALA A 296 11.68 22.60 20.33
C ALA A 296 10.31 23.28 20.46
N GLU A 297 9.49 23.25 19.42
CA GLU A 297 8.16 23.84 19.43
C GLU A 297 7.21 23.10 20.37
N LYS A 298 7.27 21.78 20.40
CA LYS A 298 6.50 20.94 21.32
C LYS A 298 6.76 21.34 22.78
N ASN A 299 8.02 21.47 23.15
CA ASN A 299 8.40 21.77 24.52
C ASN A 299 8.16 23.24 24.88
N ASN A 300 8.55 24.19 24.03
CA ASN A 300 8.55 25.60 24.37
C ASN A 300 7.23 26.31 24.09
N VAL A 301 6.39 25.76 23.20
CA VAL A 301 5.13 26.39 22.78
C VAL A 301 3.93 25.57 23.18
N TRP A 302 3.83 24.33 22.68
CA TRP A 302 2.60 23.56 22.85
C TRP A 302 2.42 23.04 24.27
N ASN A 303 3.46 22.42 24.84
CA ASN A 303 3.40 21.92 26.23
C ASN A 303 3.31 23.09 27.23
N ALA A 304 4.06 24.17 27.01
CA ALA A 304 3.99 25.34 27.85
C ALA A 304 2.60 25.99 27.82
N ALA A 305 2.03 26.17 26.61
CA ALA A 305 0.67 26.70 26.45
C ALA A 305 -0.40 25.77 27.04
N ALA A 306 -0.26 24.46 26.89
CA ALA A 306 -1.21 23.49 27.45
C ALA A 306 -1.17 23.41 28.97
N GLN A 307 -0.05 23.73 29.60
CA GLN A 307 0.14 23.74 31.06
C GLN A 307 -0.17 25.08 31.73
N ASP A 308 -0.27 26.18 30.95
CA ASP A 308 -0.62 27.50 31.49
C ASP A 308 -2.13 27.62 31.75
N SER A 309 -2.56 27.01 32.87
CA SER A 309 -3.98 27.02 33.27
C SER A 309 -4.51 28.44 33.47
N VAL A 310 -3.68 29.40 33.89
CA VAL A 310 -4.06 30.79 34.12
C VAL A 310 -4.37 31.50 32.81
N ALA A 311 -3.47 31.35 31.81
CA ALA A 311 -3.67 31.96 30.48
C ALA A 311 -4.85 31.27 29.77
N LEU A 312 -4.99 29.94 29.88
CA LEU A 312 -6.12 29.19 29.31
C LEU A 312 -7.45 29.63 29.91
N GLU A 313 -7.53 29.82 31.23
CA GLU A 313 -8.73 30.30 31.89
C GLU A 313 -9.09 31.73 31.46
N LYS A 314 -8.10 32.61 31.41
CA LYS A 314 -8.27 33.97 30.92
C LYS A 314 -8.76 34.04 29.48
N MET A 315 -8.16 33.21 28.60
CA MET A 315 -8.56 33.09 27.21
C MET A 315 -9.99 32.55 27.07
N PHE A 316 -10.34 31.50 27.84
CA PHE A 316 -11.69 30.95 27.86
C PHE A 316 -12.72 31.99 28.29
N ARG A 317 -12.46 32.71 29.40
CA ARG A 317 -13.34 33.79 29.89
C ARG A 317 -13.56 34.87 28.84
N SER A 318 -12.50 35.32 28.18
CA SER A 318 -12.54 36.37 27.12
C SER A 318 -13.30 35.90 25.85
N ASN A 319 -13.28 34.60 25.57
CA ASN A 319 -13.87 34.03 24.37
C ASN A 319 -15.07 33.14 24.66
N ARG A 320 -15.68 33.20 25.86
CA ARG A 320 -16.73 32.30 26.32
C ARG A 320 -17.89 32.10 25.32
N LYS A 321 -18.18 33.12 24.50
CA LYS A 321 -19.23 33.03 23.46
C LYS A 321 -18.87 32.04 22.37
N LYS A 322 -17.60 31.86 22.04
CA LYS A 322 -17.12 30.92 21.01
C LYS A 322 -17.19 29.46 21.46
N TYR A 323 -17.16 29.22 22.79
CA TYR A 323 -17.18 27.87 23.38
C TYR A 323 -18.57 27.50 23.93
N ARG A 324 -19.63 28.08 23.38
CA ARG A 324 -20.99 27.68 23.72
C ARG A 324 -21.40 26.47 22.90
N TRP A 325 -22.04 25.55 23.54
CA TRP A 325 -22.65 24.41 22.88
C TRP A 325 -23.83 24.87 22.02
N ASN A 326 -23.87 24.40 20.77
CA ASN A 326 -24.94 24.74 19.83
C ASN A 326 -26.22 23.93 20.07
N ALA A 327 -26.16 22.91 20.92
CA ALA A 327 -27.27 22.05 21.28
C ALA A 327 -27.23 21.75 22.78
N PRO A 328 -28.36 21.40 23.41
CA PRO A 328 -28.38 20.97 24.79
C PRO A 328 -27.50 19.76 25.03
N HIS A 329 -26.70 19.78 26.06
CA HIS A 329 -25.82 18.67 26.44
C HIS A 329 -26.16 18.22 27.84
N PHE A 330 -26.17 16.90 28.02
CA PHE A 330 -26.38 16.27 29.29
C PHE A 330 -25.03 16.14 30.03
N LYS A 331 -24.98 16.57 31.28
CA LYS A 331 -23.86 16.31 32.20
C LYS A 331 -24.40 15.59 33.42
N GLY A 332 -24.15 14.30 33.51
CA GLY A 332 -24.65 13.49 34.61
C GLY A 332 -24.34 12.00 34.41
N PHE A 333 -24.91 11.19 35.26
CA PHE A 333 -24.82 9.75 35.15
C PHE A 333 -26.11 9.18 34.56
N VAL A 334 -26.00 8.17 33.72
CA VAL A 334 -27.13 7.38 33.24
C VAL A 334 -27.05 6.04 33.96
N LEU A 335 -28.05 5.77 34.77
CA LEU A 335 -28.20 4.48 35.44
C LEU A 335 -29.23 3.65 34.69
N SER A 336 -28.91 2.40 34.40
CA SER A 336 -29.79 1.46 33.74
C SER A 336 -29.87 0.17 34.58
N SER A 337 -31.08 -0.29 34.89
CA SER A 337 -31.33 -1.55 35.54
C SER A 337 -32.72 -2.07 35.16
N ASN A 338 -32.93 -3.37 35.17
CA ASN A 338 -34.22 -4.00 35.01
C ASN A 338 -35.04 -3.98 36.31
N ASP A 339 -34.43 -3.53 37.44
CA ASP A 339 -35.04 -3.40 38.75
C ASP A 339 -35.30 -1.92 39.06
N ALA A 340 -36.58 -1.54 39.13
CA ALA A 340 -37.01 -0.18 39.40
C ALA A 340 -36.69 0.26 40.84
N ASP A 341 -36.64 -0.67 41.81
CA ASP A 341 -36.35 -0.36 43.22
C ASP A 341 -34.84 -0.11 43.39
N ALA A 342 -33.99 -0.86 42.67
CA ALA A 342 -32.54 -0.63 42.63
C ALA A 342 -32.24 0.74 42.02
N LEU A 343 -32.95 1.17 40.98
CA LEU A 343 -32.78 2.51 40.37
C LEU A 343 -33.18 3.63 41.35
N ARG A 344 -34.26 3.48 42.07
CA ARG A 344 -34.71 4.45 43.08
C ARG A 344 -33.69 4.54 44.25
N ALA A 345 -33.19 3.40 44.71
CA ALA A 345 -32.17 3.38 45.73
C ALA A 345 -30.86 4.06 45.30
N ALA A 346 -30.39 3.77 44.10
CA ALA A 346 -29.19 4.41 43.53
C ALA A 346 -29.38 5.93 43.37
N GLN A 347 -30.55 6.39 42.87
CA GLN A 347 -30.86 7.80 42.76
C GLN A 347 -30.89 8.51 44.14
N ALA A 348 -31.41 7.84 45.15
CA ALA A 348 -31.40 8.36 46.54
C ALA A 348 -30.00 8.51 47.12
N LEU A 349 -29.10 7.57 46.81
CA LEU A 349 -27.69 7.63 47.22
C LEU A 349 -26.95 8.78 46.52
N LEU A 350 -27.15 8.94 45.19
CA LEU A 350 -26.58 10.05 44.43
C LEU A 350 -27.06 11.42 44.93
N ASN A 351 -28.33 11.55 45.28
CA ASN A 351 -28.88 12.78 45.86
C ASN A 351 -28.32 13.12 47.23
N LYS A 352 -27.81 12.11 47.95
CA LYS A 352 -27.09 12.29 49.22
C LYS A 352 -25.58 12.58 49.06
N GLY A 353 -25.11 12.68 47.80
CA GLY A 353 -23.71 12.99 47.52
C GLY A 353 -22.75 11.82 47.67
N VAL A 354 -23.25 10.58 47.64
CA VAL A 354 -22.39 9.39 47.67
C VAL A 354 -21.64 9.31 46.36
N PRO A 355 -20.29 9.22 46.38
CA PRO A 355 -19.51 9.10 45.15
C PRO A 355 -19.87 7.85 44.35
N VAL A 356 -19.92 7.99 43.02
CA VAL A 356 -20.01 6.84 42.12
C VAL A 356 -18.60 6.32 41.96
N GLY A 357 -18.29 5.14 42.51
CA GLY A 357 -17.01 4.44 42.39
C GLY A 357 -16.89 3.69 41.06
#